data_986ecc465d69bfd775e6bf0e6215bc7a
#
_entry.id   986ecc465d69bfd775e6bf0e6215bc7a
#
_cell.length_a   1.000
_cell.length_b   1.000
_cell.length_c   1.000
_cell.angle_alpha   90.00
_cell.angle_beta   90.00
_cell.angle_gamma   90.00
#
_symmetry.space_group_name_H-M   'P 1'
#
loop_
_entity.id
_entity.type
_entity.pdbx_description
1 polymer ?
#
loop_
_entity_poly.entity_id
_entity_poly.type
_entity_poly.pdbx_seq_one_letter_code
_entity_poly.pdbx_strand_id
1 'polypeptide(L)'
;INAIGHRVLHGGTKFTKSIVVNEDVKAAIRECFDLGPLHNPANLMGIEACEKVCPGKPNVAVFDTTFGMGMDEKSYLYAIPHEYHEKYGIRRYGFHGTSHSFVSKEAIKFGGLDPENAKVIVCHIGNGASVSASIGGKCVDTSMGLTPLEGLIMGTRSGDIDPAVVQYICNKENKSVDEVLNILNKKSGLLGMSGGLSSDCRDITAAAEEGHHLAKVTLDAYTYRIAKYVGSYAAAMNGVDAIAFTAGVGENDIEIREELCEKYWGYLGVKIDKEANHT
;
A
#
# COMPACT_ATOMS: atom_id res chain seq x y z
N ILE A 1 -18.34 14.97 21.01
CA ILE A 1 -17.81 13.71 20.46
C ILE A 1 -18.79 12.60 20.77
N ASN A 2 -19.28 11.90 19.73
CA ASN A 2 -20.25 10.81 19.88
C ASN A 2 -19.58 9.43 19.80
N ALA A 3 -18.52 9.29 19.01
CA ALA A 3 -17.69 8.10 18.86
C ALA A 3 -16.27 8.48 18.43
N ILE A 4 -15.31 7.56 18.56
CA ILE A 4 -13.91 7.76 18.22
C ILE A 4 -13.51 6.65 17.25
N GLY A 5 -13.05 7.01 16.05
CA GLY A 5 -12.50 6.09 15.05
C GLY A 5 -10.99 5.96 15.21
N HIS A 6 -10.47 4.74 15.18
CA HIS A 6 -9.06 4.44 15.26
C HIS A 6 -8.62 3.67 14.04
N ARG A 7 -7.63 4.20 13.31
CA ARG A 7 -6.91 3.41 12.33
C ARG A 7 -5.99 2.42 13.05
N VAL A 8 -6.11 1.15 12.72
CA VAL A 8 -5.23 0.08 13.17
C VAL A 8 -4.59 -0.57 11.94
N LEU A 9 -3.28 -0.74 11.95
CA LEU A 9 -2.58 -1.24 10.78
C LEU A 9 -3.00 -2.66 10.42
N HIS A 10 -2.83 -3.62 11.33
CA HIS A 10 -2.99 -5.04 11.03
C HIS A 10 -4.07 -5.68 11.86
N GLY A 11 -5.05 -6.30 11.19
CA GLY A 11 -6.16 -7.00 11.83
C GLY A 11 -6.00 -8.54 11.85
N GLY A 12 -4.92 -9.08 11.28
CA GLY A 12 -4.73 -10.50 11.12
C GLY A 12 -5.87 -11.13 10.32
N THR A 13 -6.15 -12.39 10.58
CA THR A 13 -7.28 -13.11 9.98
C THR A 13 -8.60 -12.89 10.72
N LYS A 14 -8.57 -12.23 11.88
CA LYS A 14 -9.73 -12.08 12.77
C LYS A 14 -10.69 -10.97 12.37
N PHE A 15 -10.18 -9.90 11.73
CA PHE A 15 -10.97 -8.71 11.44
C PHE A 15 -11.20 -8.51 9.95
N THR A 16 -12.43 -8.74 9.53
CA THR A 16 -12.91 -8.54 8.15
C THR A 16 -13.74 -7.27 7.96
N LYS A 17 -13.96 -6.51 9.03
CA LYS A 17 -14.73 -5.25 9.06
C LYS A 17 -14.34 -4.41 10.26
N SER A 18 -14.74 -3.13 10.26
CA SER A 18 -14.63 -2.26 11.42
C SER A 18 -15.42 -2.81 12.59
N ILE A 19 -14.91 -2.66 13.81
CA ILE A 19 -15.50 -3.23 15.01
C ILE A 19 -15.43 -2.24 16.18
N VAL A 20 -16.47 -2.27 17.03
CA VAL A 20 -16.46 -1.54 18.31
C VAL A 20 -15.46 -2.23 19.24
N VAL A 21 -14.56 -1.43 19.80
CA VAL A 21 -13.48 -1.92 20.66
C VAL A 21 -14.02 -2.39 22.00
N ASN A 22 -13.59 -3.55 22.43
CA ASN A 22 -13.75 -4.12 23.77
C ASN A 22 -12.44 -4.83 24.16
N GLU A 23 -12.37 -5.49 25.31
CA GLU A 23 -11.16 -6.16 25.78
C GLU A 23 -10.72 -7.30 24.83
N ASP A 24 -11.67 -8.06 24.24
CA ASP A 24 -11.34 -9.13 23.28
C ASP A 24 -10.73 -8.57 22.00
N VAL A 25 -11.23 -7.43 21.52
CA VAL A 25 -10.67 -6.73 20.36
C VAL A 25 -9.27 -6.23 20.66
N LYS A 26 -9.03 -5.65 21.85
CA LYS A 26 -7.69 -5.22 22.25
C LYS A 26 -6.72 -6.40 22.39
N ALA A 27 -7.16 -7.52 22.93
CA ALA A 27 -6.36 -8.74 23.00
C ALA A 27 -5.99 -9.24 21.60
N ALA A 28 -6.94 -9.29 20.66
CA ALA A 28 -6.70 -9.69 19.28
C ALA A 28 -5.77 -8.71 18.52
N ILE A 29 -5.82 -7.40 18.81
CA ILE A 29 -4.84 -6.43 18.28
C ILE A 29 -3.43 -6.71 18.82
N ARG A 30 -3.29 -7.11 20.10
CA ARG A 30 -1.99 -7.51 20.69
C ARG A 30 -1.41 -8.75 20.01
N GLU A 31 -2.22 -9.73 19.67
CA GLU A 31 -1.78 -10.93 18.93
C GLU A 31 -1.22 -10.59 17.54
N CYS A 32 -1.61 -9.45 16.96
CA CYS A 32 -1.09 -8.96 15.69
C CYS A 32 0.18 -8.08 15.82
N PHE A 33 0.81 -7.99 16.99
CA PHE A 33 2.00 -7.16 17.17
C PHE A 33 3.17 -7.63 16.32
N ASP A 34 3.35 -8.94 16.17
CA ASP A 34 4.43 -9.52 15.35
C ASP A 34 4.20 -9.26 13.84
N LEU A 35 2.95 -9.08 13.41
CA LEU A 35 2.60 -8.72 12.03
C LEU A 35 2.74 -7.22 11.72
N GLY A 36 2.65 -6.38 12.75
CA GLY A 36 2.75 -4.93 12.62
C GLY A 36 3.53 -4.26 13.76
N PRO A 37 4.80 -4.67 14.02
CA PRO A 37 5.53 -4.28 15.22
C PRO A 37 5.79 -2.78 15.32
N LEU A 38 5.87 -2.07 14.19
CA LEU A 38 6.11 -0.63 14.14
C LEU A 38 4.83 0.21 14.35
N HIS A 39 3.64 -0.40 14.25
CA HIS A 39 2.37 0.34 14.23
C HIS A 39 1.36 -0.16 15.25
N ASN A 40 1.08 -1.47 15.31
CA ASN A 40 0.01 -2.01 16.15
C ASN A 40 0.14 -1.67 17.64
N PRO A 41 1.36 -1.71 18.25
CA PRO A 41 1.51 -1.27 19.64
C PRO A 41 1.10 0.18 19.87
N ALA A 42 1.52 1.09 18.98
CA ALA A 42 1.17 2.50 19.06
C ALA A 42 -0.33 2.74 18.79
N ASN A 43 -0.93 1.99 17.86
CA ASN A 43 -2.37 2.07 17.60
C ASN A 43 -3.18 1.66 18.82
N LEU A 44 -2.79 0.57 19.51
CA LEU A 44 -3.47 0.13 20.73
C LEU A 44 -3.31 1.15 21.87
N MET A 45 -2.12 1.71 22.03
CA MET A 45 -1.87 2.78 23.01
C MET A 45 -2.79 3.99 22.76
N GLY A 46 -3.00 4.37 21.49
CA GLY A 46 -3.92 5.44 21.10
C GLY A 46 -5.38 5.13 21.49
N ILE A 47 -5.82 3.90 21.30
CA ILE A 47 -7.15 3.43 21.75
C ILE A 47 -7.29 3.57 23.27
N GLU A 48 -6.35 3.01 24.02
CA GLU A 48 -6.37 3.02 25.48
C GLU A 48 -6.29 4.45 26.07
N ALA A 49 -5.55 5.34 25.41
CA ALA A 49 -5.50 6.75 25.77
C ALA A 49 -6.87 7.44 25.57
N CYS A 50 -7.54 7.19 24.45
CA CYS A 50 -8.86 7.75 24.17
C CYS A 50 -9.94 7.22 25.12
N GLU A 51 -9.89 5.95 25.51
CA GLU A 51 -10.78 5.38 26.54
C GLU A 51 -10.65 6.12 27.89
N LYS A 52 -9.42 6.50 28.27
CA LYS A 52 -9.17 7.25 29.50
C LYS A 52 -9.64 8.71 29.43
N VAL A 53 -9.41 9.37 28.31
CA VAL A 53 -9.74 10.80 28.13
C VAL A 53 -11.23 11.01 27.86
N CYS A 54 -11.87 10.06 27.17
CA CYS A 54 -13.28 10.12 26.79
C CYS A 54 -14.06 8.89 27.31
N PRO A 55 -14.19 8.71 28.63
CA PRO A 55 -14.81 7.51 29.19
C PRO A 55 -16.26 7.37 28.71
N GLY A 56 -16.66 6.13 28.42
CA GLY A 56 -18.03 5.80 27.98
C GLY A 56 -18.34 6.17 26.52
N LYS A 57 -17.37 6.68 25.75
CA LYS A 57 -17.55 6.87 24.32
C LYS A 57 -17.17 5.61 23.53
N PRO A 58 -17.98 5.20 22.53
CA PRO A 58 -17.63 4.10 21.68
C PRO A 58 -16.32 4.38 20.92
N ASN A 59 -15.36 3.45 20.99
CA ASN A 59 -14.16 3.43 20.17
C ASN A 59 -14.36 2.38 19.07
N VAL A 60 -14.04 2.71 17.83
CA VAL A 60 -14.19 1.84 16.66
C VAL A 60 -12.84 1.63 16.00
N ALA A 61 -12.38 0.39 15.94
CA ALA A 61 -11.16 0.03 15.21
C ALA A 61 -11.50 -0.21 13.73
N VAL A 62 -10.70 0.42 12.85
CA VAL A 62 -10.75 0.30 11.40
C VAL A 62 -9.38 -0.20 10.92
N PHE A 63 -9.34 -1.39 10.36
CA PHE A 63 -8.09 -2.06 10.00
C PHE A 63 -7.72 -1.81 8.55
N ASP A 64 -6.45 -1.48 8.28
CA ASP A 64 -5.93 -1.29 6.93
C ASP A 64 -6.05 -2.57 6.09
N THR A 65 -5.99 -3.73 6.72
CA THR A 65 -6.04 -5.05 6.07
C THR A 65 -7.44 -5.49 5.64
N THR A 66 -8.50 -4.85 6.14
CA THR A 66 -9.89 -5.30 5.93
C THR A 66 -10.26 -5.41 4.45
N PHE A 67 -9.83 -4.49 3.61
CA PHE A 67 -10.13 -4.51 2.18
C PHE A 67 -9.57 -5.76 1.49
N GLY A 68 -8.33 -6.13 1.79
CA GLY A 68 -7.67 -7.31 1.24
C GLY A 68 -8.20 -8.66 1.76
N MET A 69 -9.02 -8.65 2.81
CA MET A 69 -9.60 -9.89 3.33
C MET A 69 -10.58 -10.57 2.37
N GLY A 70 -11.10 -9.82 1.39
CA GLY A 70 -12.02 -10.34 0.37
C GLY A 70 -11.34 -10.97 -0.85
N MET A 71 -10.02 -11.00 -0.92
CA MET A 71 -9.29 -11.61 -2.03
C MET A 71 -9.48 -13.13 -2.09
N ASP A 72 -9.47 -13.68 -3.31
CA ASP A 72 -9.44 -15.14 -3.55
C ASP A 72 -8.10 -15.76 -3.11
N GLU A 73 -8.10 -17.06 -2.80
CA GLU A 73 -6.90 -17.80 -2.39
C GLU A 73 -5.73 -17.66 -3.37
N LYS A 74 -6.00 -17.72 -4.67
CA LYS A 74 -4.99 -17.55 -5.72
C LYS A 74 -4.25 -16.19 -5.69
N SER A 75 -4.88 -15.17 -5.09
CA SER A 75 -4.32 -13.81 -5.00
C SER A 75 -3.59 -13.58 -3.67
N TYR A 76 -4.07 -14.19 -2.58
CA TYR A 76 -3.49 -13.93 -1.27
C TYR A 76 -2.45 -14.96 -0.81
N LEU A 77 -2.44 -16.18 -1.36
CA LEU A 77 -1.46 -17.20 -0.96
C LEU A 77 -0.09 -16.91 -1.56
N TYR A 78 0.94 -17.02 -0.73
CA TYR A 78 2.31 -17.06 -1.22
C TYR A 78 2.66 -18.49 -1.69
N ALA A 79 3.50 -18.62 -2.68
CA ALA A 79 3.98 -19.91 -3.20
C ALA A 79 5.06 -20.54 -2.29
N ILE A 80 4.71 -20.77 -1.04
CA ILE A 80 5.50 -21.42 0.01
C ILE A 80 4.70 -22.58 0.59
N PRO A 81 5.29 -23.47 1.42
CA PRO A 81 4.53 -24.57 2.03
C PRO A 81 3.24 -24.08 2.72
N HIS A 82 2.11 -24.67 2.35
CA HIS A 82 0.77 -24.23 2.77
C HIS A 82 0.60 -24.21 4.30
N GLU A 83 1.30 -25.10 5.00
CA GLU A 83 1.32 -25.17 6.47
C GLU A 83 1.64 -23.82 7.16
N TYR A 84 2.42 -22.96 6.52
CA TYR A 84 2.72 -21.63 7.06
C TYR A 84 1.51 -20.71 7.03
N HIS A 85 0.66 -20.85 6.02
CA HIS A 85 -0.62 -20.16 6.02
C HIS A 85 -1.55 -20.68 7.11
N GLU A 86 -1.72 -21.98 7.21
CA GLU A 86 -2.62 -22.62 8.20
C GLU A 86 -2.17 -22.31 9.64
N LYS A 87 -0.88 -22.43 9.91
CA LYS A 87 -0.34 -22.32 11.26
C LYS A 87 -0.16 -20.88 11.73
N TYR A 88 0.28 -20.01 10.84
CA TYR A 88 0.71 -18.63 11.20
C TYR A 88 -0.10 -17.54 10.50
N GLY A 89 -1.07 -17.88 9.66
CA GLY A 89 -1.83 -16.90 8.89
C GLY A 89 -0.98 -16.12 7.87
N ILE A 90 0.13 -16.71 7.39
CA ILE A 90 0.99 -16.06 6.40
C ILE A 90 0.27 -16.00 5.06
N ARG A 91 -0.06 -14.79 4.64
CA ARG A 91 -0.74 -14.49 3.37
C ARG A 91 -0.50 -13.02 3.01
N ARG A 92 -0.87 -12.64 1.78
CA ARG A 92 -1.03 -11.23 1.41
C ARG A 92 -2.27 -10.67 2.12
N TYR A 93 -2.11 -9.59 2.87
CA TYR A 93 -3.21 -8.86 3.51
C TYR A 93 -3.54 -7.57 2.77
N GLY A 94 -2.52 -6.84 2.33
CA GLY A 94 -2.67 -5.49 1.80
C GLY A 94 -2.90 -4.45 2.90
N PHE A 95 -2.57 -3.21 2.58
CA PHE A 95 -2.70 -2.08 3.49
C PHE A 95 -3.26 -0.87 2.72
N HIS A 96 -3.45 0.25 3.39
CA HIS A 96 -4.22 1.39 2.90
C HIS A 96 -5.67 1.02 2.52
N GLY A 97 -6.20 -0.06 3.11
CA GLY A 97 -7.47 -0.66 2.70
C GLY A 97 -8.66 0.29 2.81
N THR A 98 -8.69 1.18 3.80
CA THR A 98 -9.72 2.21 3.93
C THR A 98 -9.69 3.15 2.71
N SER A 99 -8.51 3.58 2.29
CA SER A 99 -8.34 4.43 1.10
C SER A 99 -8.74 3.68 -0.18
N HIS A 100 -8.21 2.48 -0.38
CA HIS A 100 -8.53 1.67 -1.57
C HIS A 100 -10.03 1.38 -1.68
N SER A 101 -10.69 1.00 -0.57
CA SER A 101 -12.13 0.75 -0.54
C SER A 101 -12.96 1.99 -0.82
N PHE A 102 -12.55 3.15 -0.28
CA PHE A 102 -13.26 4.40 -0.48
C PHE A 102 -13.09 4.90 -1.92
N VAL A 103 -11.84 5.02 -2.38
CA VAL A 103 -11.53 5.60 -3.70
C VAL A 103 -12.06 4.73 -4.82
N SER A 104 -12.02 3.39 -4.71
CA SER A 104 -12.58 2.52 -5.75
C SER A 104 -14.09 2.72 -5.92
N LYS A 105 -14.83 2.87 -4.81
CA LYS A 105 -16.28 3.11 -4.84
C LYS A 105 -16.63 4.51 -5.37
N GLU A 106 -15.88 5.52 -4.95
CA GLU A 106 -16.08 6.89 -5.46
C GLU A 106 -15.71 6.98 -6.96
N ALA A 107 -14.67 6.27 -7.43
CA ALA A 107 -14.34 6.20 -8.85
C ALA A 107 -15.47 5.56 -9.69
N ILE A 108 -16.06 4.47 -9.19
CA ILE A 108 -17.23 3.83 -9.82
C ILE A 108 -18.38 4.82 -9.93
N LYS A 109 -18.72 5.49 -8.83
CA LYS A 109 -19.81 6.47 -8.77
C LYS A 109 -19.53 7.68 -9.66
N PHE A 110 -18.35 8.26 -9.59
CA PHE A 110 -17.95 9.43 -10.37
C PHE A 110 -17.96 9.14 -11.86
N GLY A 111 -17.46 7.97 -12.27
CA GLY A 111 -17.43 7.52 -13.66
C GLY A 111 -18.78 7.02 -14.19
N GLY A 112 -19.82 6.92 -13.36
CA GLY A 112 -21.11 6.34 -13.75
C GLY A 112 -20.98 4.88 -14.20
N LEU A 113 -19.98 4.15 -13.63
CA LEU A 113 -19.66 2.78 -14.02
C LEU A 113 -20.61 1.77 -13.35
N ASP A 114 -20.63 0.54 -13.87
CA ASP A 114 -21.41 -0.56 -13.29
C ASP A 114 -20.96 -0.83 -11.83
N PRO A 115 -21.84 -0.63 -10.83
CA PRO A 115 -21.47 -0.76 -9.43
C PRO A 115 -21.08 -2.19 -9.02
N GLU A 116 -21.46 -3.21 -9.78
CA GLU A 116 -21.18 -4.62 -9.46
C GLU A 116 -19.98 -5.18 -10.22
N ASN A 117 -19.73 -4.70 -11.44
CA ASN A 117 -18.75 -5.31 -12.35
C ASN A 117 -17.59 -4.39 -12.75
N ALA A 118 -17.65 -3.10 -12.42
CA ALA A 118 -16.59 -2.16 -12.78
C ALA A 118 -15.23 -2.57 -12.22
N LYS A 119 -14.23 -2.59 -13.11
CA LYS A 119 -12.85 -2.96 -12.84
C LYS A 119 -12.04 -1.69 -12.56
N VAL A 120 -11.71 -1.47 -11.31
CA VAL A 120 -11.01 -0.26 -10.87
C VAL A 120 -9.65 -0.58 -10.27
N ILE A 121 -8.64 0.14 -10.74
CA ILE A 121 -7.31 0.15 -10.14
C ILE A 121 -7.15 1.45 -9.36
N VAL A 122 -6.72 1.37 -8.11
CA VAL A 122 -6.43 2.54 -7.27
C VAL A 122 -4.94 2.60 -7.01
N CYS A 123 -4.31 3.69 -7.44
CA CYS A 123 -2.93 4.05 -7.19
C CYS A 123 -2.87 5.00 -5.98
N HIS A 124 -2.71 4.45 -4.77
CA HIS A 124 -2.49 5.22 -3.55
C HIS A 124 -1.00 5.54 -3.43
N ILE A 125 -0.58 6.70 -3.92
CA ILE A 125 0.82 7.07 -4.07
C ILE A 125 1.16 8.22 -3.10
N GLY A 126 1.79 7.85 -2.00
CA GLY A 126 2.29 8.76 -0.97
C GLY A 126 3.71 8.37 -0.55
N ASN A 127 4.17 8.79 0.61
CA ASN A 127 5.44 8.32 1.17
C ASN A 127 5.44 6.80 1.42
N GLY A 128 4.31 6.25 1.89
CA GLY A 128 3.95 4.85 1.69
C GLY A 128 3.06 4.76 0.46
N ALA A 129 3.29 3.77 -0.41
CA ALA A 129 2.57 3.64 -1.67
C ALA A 129 2.08 2.20 -1.90
N SER A 130 0.90 2.08 -2.48
CA SER A 130 0.33 0.78 -2.90
C SER A 130 -0.64 0.95 -4.06
N VAL A 131 -0.80 -0.12 -4.83
CA VAL A 131 -1.82 -0.24 -5.86
C VAL A 131 -2.79 -1.37 -5.49
N SER A 132 -4.06 -1.21 -5.77
CA SER A 132 -5.04 -2.28 -5.64
C SER A 132 -5.89 -2.44 -6.89
N ALA A 133 -6.35 -3.67 -7.11
CA ALA A 133 -7.33 -4.04 -8.11
C ALA A 133 -8.66 -4.38 -7.44
N SER A 134 -9.77 -3.90 -7.97
CA SER A 134 -11.10 -4.20 -7.45
C SER A 134 -12.12 -4.39 -8.58
N ILE A 135 -13.10 -5.25 -8.33
CA ILE A 135 -14.28 -5.44 -9.18
C ILE A 135 -15.51 -5.12 -8.32
N GLY A 136 -16.34 -4.18 -8.78
CA GLY A 136 -17.49 -3.71 -8.00
C GLY A 136 -17.12 -3.22 -6.61
N GLY A 137 -15.93 -2.61 -6.45
CA GLY A 137 -15.42 -2.12 -5.16
C GLY A 137 -14.98 -3.22 -4.18
N LYS A 138 -14.88 -4.50 -4.62
CA LYS A 138 -14.33 -5.61 -3.84
C LYS A 138 -12.90 -5.90 -4.28
N CYS A 139 -11.98 -6.05 -3.34
CA CYS A 139 -10.57 -6.30 -3.62
C CYS A 139 -10.37 -7.63 -4.37
N VAL A 140 -9.64 -7.56 -5.48
CA VAL A 140 -9.17 -8.72 -6.26
C VAL A 140 -7.70 -9.00 -5.97
N ASP A 141 -6.90 -7.94 -5.88
CA ASP A 141 -5.46 -8.01 -5.57
C ASP A 141 -4.95 -6.67 -5.01
N THR A 142 -3.79 -6.69 -4.37
CA THR A 142 -3.13 -5.49 -3.84
C THR A 142 -1.63 -5.68 -3.74
N SER A 143 -0.86 -4.60 -3.86
CA SER A 143 0.60 -4.65 -3.97
C SER A 143 1.34 -4.88 -2.66
N MET A 144 0.79 -4.45 -1.52
CA MET A 144 1.38 -4.74 -0.22
C MET A 144 1.01 -6.15 0.23
N GLY A 145 1.93 -6.82 0.92
CA GLY A 145 1.85 -8.24 1.25
C GLY A 145 1.44 -8.56 2.68
N LEU A 146 2.21 -9.44 3.31
CA LEU A 146 2.12 -9.77 4.74
C LEU A 146 2.35 -8.52 5.59
N THR A 147 3.27 -7.67 5.14
CA THR A 147 3.63 -6.38 5.75
C THR A 147 3.56 -5.26 4.71
N PRO A 148 3.60 -3.98 5.12
CA PRO A 148 3.62 -2.85 4.19
C PRO A 148 4.96 -2.66 3.44
N LEU A 149 5.86 -3.65 3.45
CA LEU A 149 7.16 -3.59 2.78
C LEU A 149 7.10 -4.00 1.31
N GLU A 150 6.36 -5.07 1.00
CA GLU A 150 6.20 -5.60 -0.37
C GLU A 150 5.50 -4.59 -1.28
N GLY A 151 5.82 -4.63 -2.58
CA GLY A 151 5.10 -3.89 -3.61
C GLY A 151 5.91 -2.79 -4.26
N LEU A 152 5.36 -1.59 -4.27
CA LEU A 152 5.94 -0.42 -4.90
C LEU A 152 7.23 0.04 -4.20
N ILE A 153 8.09 0.74 -4.95
CA ILE A 153 9.12 1.58 -4.37
C ILE A 153 8.41 2.69 -3.59
N MET A 154 8.87 3.00 -2.38
CA MET A 154 8.26 4.01 -1.50
C MET A 154 9.32 5.02 -1.06
N GLY A 155 8.97 5.98 -0.24
CA GLY A 155 9.93 6.98 0.23
C GLY A 155 11.19 6.38 0.86
N THR A 156 11.01 5.40 1.78
CA THR A 156 12.12 4.72 2.49
C THR A 156 12.07 3.20 2.39
N ARG A 157 10.99 2.61 1.87
CA ARG A 157 10.81 1.17 1.75
C ARG A 157 11.16 0.69 0.35
N SER A 158 11.83 -0.45 0.27
CA SER A 158 12.32 -1.01 -0.99
C SER A 158 11.22 -1.44 -1.97
N GLY A 159 10.06 -1.85 -1.46
CA GLY A 159 9.13 -2.66 -2.26
C GLY A 159 9.73 -4.03 -2.57
N ASP A 160 9.30 -4.61 -3.70
CA ASP A 160 9.72 -5.96 -4.12
C ASP A 160 11.22 -6.06 -4.35
N ILE A 161 11.80 -7.09 -3.75
CA ILE A 161 13.17 -7.54 -4.00
C ILE A 161 13.20 -9.07 -4.10
N ASP A 162 14.28 -9.63 -4.63
CA ASP A 162 14.58 -11.05 -4.48
C ASP A 162 14.87 -11.34 -2.99
N PRO A 163 14.17 -12.30 -2.35
CA PRO A 163 14.42 -12.66 -0.95
C PRO A 163 15.88 -13.02 -0.65
N ALA A 164 16.61 -13.56 -1.60
CA ALA A 164 18.03 -13.89 -1.44
C ALA A 164 18.91 -12.65 -1.21
N VAL A 165 18.48 -11.46 -1.59
CA VAL A 165 19.19 -10.20 -1.30
C VAL A 165 19.34 -9.99 0.20
N VAL A 166 18.33 -10.37 1.01
CA VAL A 166 18.40 -10.27 2.48
C VAL A 166 19.57 -11.10 3.00
N GLN A 167 19.62 -12.39 2.64
CA GLN A 167 20.71 -13.29 3.06
C GLN A 167 22.08 -12.82 2.55
N TYR A 168 22.13 -12.34 1.31
CA TYR A 168 23.39 -11.86 0.71
C TYR A 168 23.99 -10.69 1.51
N ILE A 169 23.15 -9.69 1.88
CA ILE A 169 23.59 -8.55 2.68
C ILE A 169 23.98 -8.99 4.09
N CYS A 170 23.18 -9.87 4.75
CA CYS A 170 23.54 -10.44 6.05
C CYS A 170 24.95 -11.00 6.05
N ASN A 171 25.28 -11.84 5.05
CA ASN A 171 26.55 -12.50 4.93
C ASN A 171 27.72 -11.54 4.59
N LYS A 172 27.46 -10.53 3.74
CA LYS A 172 28.49 -9.57 3.30
C LYS A 172 28.85 -8.54 4.38
N GLU A 173 27.87 -8.12 5.14
CA GLU A 173 28.02 -7.04 6.12
C GLU A 173 27.97 -7.54 7.57
N ASN A 174 27.88 -8.85 7.80
CA ASN A 174 27.74 -9.47 9.10
C ASN A 174 26.58 -8.86 9.93
N LYS A 175 25.43 -8.70 9.28
CA LYS A 175 24.20 -8.17 9.86
C LYS A 175 23.18 -9.27 10.12
N SER A 176 22.35 -9.07 11.13
CA SER A 176 21.17 -9.91 11.36
C SER A 176 20.07 -9.64 10.30
N VAL A 177 19.13 -10.57 10.18
CA VAL A 177 17.95 -10.39 9.32
C VAL A 177 17.17 -9.14 9.70
N ASP A 178 17.01 -8.88 11.02
CA ASP A 178 16.28 -7.70 11.51
C ASP A 178 16.96 -6.39 11.13
N GLU A 179 18.29 -6.33 11.18
CA GLU A 179 19.05 -5.16 10.73
C GLU A 179 18.87 -4.91 9.24
N VAL A 180 18.88 -5.96 8.41
CA VAL A 180 18.65 -5.84 6.96
C VAL A 180 17.20 -5.45 6.68
N LEU A 181 16.20 -6.04 7.33
CA LEU A 181 14.81 -5.64 7.21
C LEU A 181 14.59 -4.17 7.64
N ASN A 182 15.31 -3.70 8.65
CA ASN A 182 15.27 -2.29 9.03
C ASN A 182 15.86 -1.37 7.94
N ILE A 183 16.91 -1.80 7.23
CA ILE A 183 17.43 -1.08 6.05
C ILE A 183 16.38 -1.03 4.95
N LEU A 184 15.73 -2.16 4.64
CA LEU A 184 14.70 -2.23 3.61
C LEU A 184 13.47 -1.37 3.93
N ASN A 185 13.16 -1.17 5.22
CA ASN A 185 12.03 -0.35 5.65
C ASN A 185 12.34 1.14 5.77
N LYS A 186 13.58 1.52 6.16
CA LYS A 186 13.89 2.91 6.58
C LYS A 186 14.98 3.59 5.78
N LYS A 187 15.79 2.86 4.99
CA LYS A 187 16.96 3.38 4.29
C LYS A 187 17.00 3.04 2.81
N SER A 188 15.89 2.51 2.29
CA SER A 188 15.73 2.07 0.90
C SER A 188 14.77 2.99 0.13
N GLY A 189 14.12 2.50 -0.88
CA GLY A 189 13.16 3.28 -1.68
C GLY A 189 13.79 4.49 -2.36
N LEU A 190 13.05 5.59 -2.45
CA LEU A 190 13.55 6.84 -3.05
C LEU A 190 14.83 7.30 -2.36
N LEU A 191 14.85 7.29 -1.03
CA LEU A 191 16.02 7.67 -0.24
C LEU A 191 17.25 6.83 -0.59
N GLY A 192 17.12 5.51 -0.57
CA GLY A 192 18.24 4.61 -0.83
C GLY A 192 18.75 4.67 -2.27
N MET A 193 17.83 4.63 -3.24
CA MET A 193 18.14 4.64 -4.67
C MET A 193 18.77 5.95 -5.13
N SER A 194 18.39 7.08 -4.55
CA SER A 194 18.98 8.40 -4.84
C SER A 194 20.34 8.65 -4.19
N GLY A 195 20.89 7.64 -3.50
CA GLY A 195 22.17 7.78 -2.80
C GLY A 195 22.05 8.54 -1.47
N GLY A 196 20.88 8.54 -0.86
CA GLY A 196 20.62 9.22 0.41
C GLY A 196 20.16 10.66 0.28
N LEU A 197 19.75 11.10 -0.93
CA LEU A 197 19.36 12.48 -1.19
C LEU A 197 18.10 12.88 -0.40
N SER A 198 16.97 12.21 -0.65
CA SER A 198 15.70 12.45 0.03
C SER A 198 14.74 11.26 -0.10
N SER A 199 13.77 11.18 0.80
CA SER A 199 12.62 10.29 0.70
C SER A 199 11.38 11.00 0.11
N ASP A 200 11.47 12.30 -0.15
CA ASP A 200 10.41 13.11 -0.72
C ASP A 200 10.52 13.17 -2.24
N CYS A 201 9.46 12.80 -2.94
CA CYS A 201 9.44 12.78 -4.39
C CYS A 201 9.75 14.14 -5.01
N ARG A 202 9.31 15.24 -4.38
CA ARG A 202 9.55 16.62 -4.83
C ARG A 202 11.02 16.96 -4.87
N ASP A 203 11.78 16.58 -3.84
CA ASP A 203 13.22 16.83 -3.78
C ASP A 203 13.96 16.00 -4.83
N ILE A 204 13.50 14.76 -5.06
CA ILE A 204 14.08 13.88 -6.08
C ILE A 204 13.81 14.44 -7.48
N THR A 205 12.59 14.95 -7.74
CA THR A 205 12.22 15.57 -9.01
C THR A 205 13.10 16.81 -9.28
N ALA A 206 13.19 17.72 -8.31
CA ALA A 206 14.05 18.92 -8.44
C ALA A 206 15.52 18.57 -8.73
N ALA A 207 16.07 17.59 -8.02
CA ALA A 207 17.44 17.15 -8.26
C ALA A 207 17.63 16.48 -9.64
N ALA A 208 16.64 15.74 -10.13
CA ALA A 208 16.68 15.14 -11.46
C ALA A 208 16.66 16.20 -12.56
N GLU A 209 15.88 17.27 -12.42
CA GLU A 209 15.84 18.43 -13.33
C GLU A 209 17.19 19.17 -13.36
N GLU A 210 17.87 19.25 -12.22
CA GLU A 210 19.24 19.81 -12.11
C GLU A 210 20.31 18.86 -12.68
N GLY A 211 19.94 17.69 -13.19
CA GLY A 211 20.83 16.73 -13.83
C GLY A 211 21.45 15.69 -12.90
N HIS A 212 20.92 15.52 -11.67
CA HIS A 212 21.42 14.50 -10.74
C HIS A 212 21.05 13.08 -11.25
N HIS A 213 22.04 12.32 -11.69
CA HIS A 213 21.84 11.04 -12.37
C HIS A 213 21.03 10.02 -11.55
N LEU A 214 21.40 9.80 -10.27
CA LEU A 214 20.68 8.84 -9.42
C LEU A 214 19.25 9.27 -9.12
N ALA A 215 18.98 10.57 -9.00
CA ALA A 215 17.62 11.08 -8.83
C ALA A 215 16.77 10.74 -10.06
N LYS A 216 17.28 10.98 -11.27
CA LYS A 216 16.60 10.60 -12.51
C LYS A 216 16.32 9.09 -12.59
N VAL A 217 17.33 8.25 -12.36
CA VAL A 217 17.16 6.78 -12.35
C VAL A 217 16.15 6.33 -11.31
N THR A 218 16.11 7.00 -10.15
CA THR A 218 15.17 6.71 -9.07
C THR A 218 13.74 6.98 -9.51
N LEU A 219 13.47 8.13 -10.14
CA LEU A 219 12.13 8.45 -10.68
C LEU A 219 11.72 7.48 -11.80
N ASP A 220 12.61 7.21 -12.75
CA ASP A 220 12.36 6.27 -13.84
C ASP A 220 11.99 4.86 -13.29
N ALA A 221 12.68 4.39 -12.25
CA ALA A 221 12.37 3.12 -11.60
C ALA A 221 11.05 3.15 -10.80
N TYR A 222 10.76 4.28 -10.17
CA TYR A 222 9.55 4.49 -9.39
C TYR A 222 8.30 4.44 -10.28
N THR A 223 8.26 5.23 -11.36
CA THR A 223 7.15 5.22 -12.33
C THR A 223 7.04 3.87 -13.03
N TYR A 224 8.17 3.27 -13.42
CA TYR A 224 8.20 1.94 -14.03
C TYR A 224 7.59 0.86 -13.12
N ARG A 225 7.88 0.87 -11.82
CA ARG A 225 7.29 -0.09 -10.87
C ARG A 225 5.77 0.09 -10.75
N ILE A 226 5.28 1.33 -10.68
CA ILE A 226 3.84 1.62 -10.66
C ILE A 226 3.18 1.11 -11.95
N ALA A 227 3.79 1.41 -13.11
CA ALA A 227 3.27 0.97 -14.41
C ALA A 227 3.12 -0.55 -14.51
N LYS A 228 4.12 -1.31 -14.02
CA LYS A 228 4.08 -2.79 -13.99
C LYS A 228 2.95 -3.32 -13.12
N TYR A 229 2.72 -2.76 -11.94
CA TYR A 229 1.63 -3.17 -11.05
C TYR A 229 0.26 -2.92 -11.69
N VAL A 230 0.05 -1.76 -12.29
CA VAL A 230 -1.20 -1.47 -13.02
C VAL A 230 -1.40 -2.44 -14.18
N GLY A 231 -0.35 -2.72 -14.96
CA GLY A 231 -0.40 -3.69 -16.05
C GLY A 231 -0.74 -5.11 -15.56
N SER A 232 -0.13 -5.57 -14.47
CA SER A 232 -0.43 -6.88 -13.89
C SER A 232 -1.87 -6.99 -13.40
N TYR A 233 -2.40 -5.92 -12.81
CA TYR A 233 -3.77 -5.89 -12.30
C TYR A 233 -4.81 -5.75 -13.41
N ALA A 234 -4.50 -5.01 -14.47
CA ALA A 234 -5.34 -5.02 -15.68
C ALA A 234 -5.42 -6.43 -16.28
N ALA A 235 -4.32 -7.19 -16.29
CA ALA A 235 -4.31 -8.59 -16.71
C ALA A 235 -5.10 -9.49 -15.76
N ALA A 236 -4.93 -9.34 -14.43
CA ALA A 236 -5.62 -10.14 -13.43
C ALA A 236 -7.16 -9.99 -13.50
N MET A 237 -7.64 -8.79 -13.83
CA MET A 237 -9.06 -8.50 -14.01
C MET A 237 -9.57 -8.70 -15.45
N ASN A 238 -8.69 -9.02 -16.40
CA ASN A 238 -8.99 -9.05 -17.82
C ASN A 238 -9.63 -7.74 -18.31
N GLY A 239 -8.91 -6.64 -18.10
CA GLY A 239 -9.31 -5.28 -18.44
C GLY A 239 -9.37 -4.33 -17.25
N VAL A 240 -9.62 -3.06 -17.54
CA VAL A 240 -9.76 -1.97 -16.57
C VAL A 240 -10.73 -0.93 -17.10
N ASP A 241 -11.64 -0.46 -16.24
CA ASP A 241 -12.61 0.58 -16.60
C ASP A 241 -12.19 1.96 -16.06
N ALA A 242 -11.49 1.99 -14.93
CA ALA A 242 -10.93 3.21 -14.34
C ALA A 242 -9.63 2.96 -13.59
N ILE A 243 -8.73 3.95 -13.66
CA ILE A 243 -7.52 4.05 -12.83
C ILE A 243 -7.64 5.34 -12.04
N ALA A 244 -7.62 5.24 -10.71
CA ALA A 244 -7.74 6.39 -9.81
C ALA A 244 -6.42 6.63 -9.08
N PHE A 245 -5.99 7.89 -9.01
CA PHE A 245 -4.85 8.34 -8.23
C PHE A 245 -5.33 8.97 -6.92
N THR A 246 -4.61 8.72 -5.83
CA THR A 246 -4.90 9.30 -4.53
C THR A 246 -3.64 9.37 -3.67
N ALA A 247 -3.74 9.98 -2.50
CA ALA A 247 -2.65 10.34 -1.60
C ALA A 247 -1.73 11.42 -2.18
N GLY A 248 -0.78 11.88 -1.36
CA GLY A 248 -0.07 13.14 -1.60
C GLY A 248 0.62 13.25 -2.95
N VAL A 249 1.35 12.23 -3.39
CA VAL A 249 1.99 12.20 -4.71
C VAL A 249 0.96 11.95 -5.80
N GLY A 250 0.08 10.96 -5.62
CA GLY A 250 -0.93 10.62 -6.62
C GLY A 250 -1.86 11.78 -7.00
N GLU A 251 -2.24 12.61 -6.02
CA GLU A 251 -3.12 13.77 -6.24
C GLU A 251 -2.38 15.00 -6.77
N ASN A 252 -1.14 15.22 -6.34
CA ASN A 252 -0.46 16.49 -6.59
C ASN A 252 0.64 16.43 -7.65
N ASP A 253 1.16 15.26 -7.99
CA ASP A 253 2.22 15.10 -8.97
C ASP A 253 1.67 14.91 -10.39
N ILE A 254 1.57 15.99 -11.11
CA ILE A 254 1.04 16.08 -12.48
C ILE A 254 1.90 15.26 -13.43
N GLU A 255 3.22 15.36 -13.30
CA GLU A 255 4.20 14.77 -14.23
C GLU A 255 4.19 13.25 -14.15
N ILE A 256 4.13 12.70 -12.94
CA ILE A 256 4.03 11.25 -12.74
C ILE A 256 2.74 10.71 -13.39
N ARG A 257 1.59 11.39 -13.24
CA ARG A 257 0.35 10.95 -13.88
C ARG A 257 0.45 11.01 -15.40
N GLU A 258 1.03 12.09 -15.96
CA GLU A 258 1.25 12.20 -17.41
C GLU A 258 2.18 11.12 -17.92
N GLU A 259 3.33 10.93 -17.28
CA GLU A 259 4.30 9.91 -17.69
C GLU A 259 3.69 8.51 -17.69
N LEU A 260 2.96 8.15 -16.65
CA LEU A 260 2.31 6.85 -16.53
C LEU A 260 1.30 6.63 -17.67
N CYS A 261 0.44 7.62 -17.92
CA CYS A 261 -0.59 7.53 -18.96
C CYS A 261 0.00 7.49 -20.37
N GLU A 262 0.95 8.36 -20.69
CA GLU A 262 1.48 8.50 -22.04
C GLU A 262 2.51 7.40 -22.39
N LYS A 263 3.43 7.10 -21.46
CA LYS A 263 4.55 6.20 -21.72
C LYS A 263 4.21 4.73 -21.55
N TYR A 264 3.31 4.40 -20.62
CA TYR A 264 3.12 3.01 -20.22
C TYR A 264 1.73 2.44 -20.50
N TRP A 265 0.65 3.23 -20.46
CA TRP A 265 -0.72 2.69 -20.45
C TRP A 265 -1.50 2.93 -21.76
N GLY A 266 -0.82 3.38 -22.81
CA GLY A 266 -1.45 3.55 -24.13
C GLY A 266 -2.12 2.27 -24.67
N TYR A 267 -1.54 1.09 -24.37
CA TYR A 267 -2.11 -0.20 -24.76
C TYR A 267 -3.44 -0.54 -24.04
N LEU A 268 -3.72 0.10 -22.92
CA LEU A 268 -5.00 0.02 -22.19
C LEU A 268 -6.05 0.99 -22.77
N GLY A 269 -5.68 1.79 -23.77
CA GLY A 269 -6.55 2.84 -24.34
C GLY A 269 -6.58 4.12 -23.49
N VAL A 270 -5.71 4.25 -22.50
CA VAL A 270 -5.62 5.45 -21.66
C VAL A 270 -5.16 6.64 -22.50
N LYS A 271 -5.87 7.75 -22.37
CA LYS A 271 -5.50 9.05 -22.95
C LYS A 271 -5.70 10.11 -21.87
N ILE A 272 -4.63 10.86 -21.58
CA ILE A 272 -4.70 11.92 -20.57
C ILE A 272 -5.17 13.23 -21.22
N ASP A 273 -6.08 13.91 -20.55
CA ASP A 273 -6.40 15.30 -20.82
C ASP A 273 -5.47 16.17 -19.96
N LYS A 274 -4.50 16.82 -20.62
CA LYS A 274 -3.47 17.61 -19.93
C LYS A 274 -4.03 18.82 -19.20
N GLU A 275 -5.07 19.49 -19.76
CA GLU A 275 -5.70 20.62 -19.07
C GLU A 275 -6.40 20.15 -17.79
N ALA A 276 -7.19 19.07 -17.89
CA ALA A 276 -7.84 18.50 -16.70
C ALA A 276 -6.85 17.95 -15.67
N ASN A 277 -5.67 17.48 -16.10
CA ASN A 277 -4.64 16.98 -15.19
C ASN A 277 -3.97 18.09 -14.37
N HIS A 278 -4.02 19.35 -14.83
CA HIS A 278 -3.46 20.52 -14.14
C HIS A 278 -4.46 21.23 -13.20
N THR A 279 -5.73 20.82 -13.16
CA THR A 279 -6.76 21.36 -12.27
C THR A 279 -6.97 20.48 -11.03
#